data_524d50240da02f139cf61c53af8066e4
#
_entry.id   524d50240da02f139cf61c53af8066e4
#
_cell.length_a   1.000
_cell.length_b   1.000
_cell.length_c   1.000
_cell.angle_alpha   90.00
_cell.angle_beta   90.00
_cell.angle_gamma   90.00
#
_symmetry.space_group_name_H-M   'P 1'
#
loop_
_entity.id
_entity.type
_entity.pdbx_description
1 polymer ?
#
loop_
_entity_poly.entity_id
_entity_poly.type
_entity_poly.pdbx_seq_one_letter_code
_entity_poly.pdbx_strand_id
1 'polypeptide(L)'
;MNETKLPAMEQNVFLIFNRQIIPLEKQVTRLGRQLDNDIVFNEEFVSRVHSEIRIEDGQYVLYDNESTSGTFVNSRKIDRCVLNSGDLISLASIQIMFVNNNANLVDRSRGTTHRLREYGRKDQ
;
A
#
# COMPACT_ATOMS: atom_id res chain seq x y z
N MET A 1 -26.54 5.90 8.12
CA MET A 1 -26.11 6.00 8.33
C MET A 1 -25.24 5.87 8.47
N ASN A 2 -25.16 5.80 8.33
CA ASN A 2 -24.37 5.81 8.62
C ASN A 2 -23.44 5.92 8.39
N GLU A 3 -23.53 5.92 8.14
CA GLU A 3 -22.80 6.14 8.07
C GLU A 3 -22.00 6.54 7.99
N THR A 4 -22.13 6.65 7.87
CA THR A 4 -21.44 7.09 7.94
C THR A 4 -20.56 7.46 7.99
N LYS A 5 -20.83 7.74 8.05
CA LYS A 5 -19.97 8.18 8.13
C LYS A 5 -18.80 8.06 8.19
N LEU A 6 -18.98 7.95 7.47
CA LEU A 6 -17.61 7.57 7.46
C LEU A 6 -16.68 8.69 7.78
N PRO A 7 -15.79 8.51 8.73
CA PRO A 7 -14.85 9.55 9.07
C PRO A 7 -13.95 9.87 7.88
N ALA A 8 -13.70 11.16 7.68
CA ALA A 8 -12.85 11.59 6.60
C ALA A 8 -11.45 10.98 6.70
N MET A 9 -10.99 10.70 7.92
CA MET A 9 -9.67 10.15 8.12
C MET A 9 -9.47 8.82 7.43
N GLU A 10 -10.51 8.04 7.37
CA GLU A 10 -10.37 6.74 6.73
C GLU A 10 -10.17 6.86 5.24
N GLN A 11 -10.49 8.01 4.69
CA GLN A 11 -10.31 8.21 3.26
C GLN A 11 -8.95 8.77 2.93
N ASN A 12 -8.14 8.99 3.95
CA ASN A 12 -6.81 9.54 3.74
C ASN A 12 -5.76 8.49 3.49
N VAL A 13 -6.14 7.22 3.52
CA VAL A 13 -5.22 6.15 3.20
C VAL A 13 -5.78 5.40 2.01
N PHE A 14 -5.04 5.38 0.93
CA PHE A 14 -5.56 4.81 -0.30
C PHE A 14 -4.44 4.46 -1.26
N LEU A 15 -4.81 3.73 -2.28
CA LEU A 15 -3.91 3.41 -3.37
C LEU A 15 -4.34 4.21 -4.59
N ILE A 16 -3.37 4.58 -5.41
CA ILE A 16 -3.65 5.21 -6.70
C ILE A 16 -3.18 4.27 -7.78
N PHE A 17 -4.09 3.88 -8.65
CA PHE A 17 -3.79 3.01 -9.77
C PHE A 17 -4.63 3.43 -10.95
N ASN A 18 -3.97 3.66 -12.08
CA ASN A 18 -4.67 3.93 -13.31
C ASN A 18 -5.65 5.10 -13.16
N ARG A 19 -5.19 6.17 -12.46
CA ARG A 19 -5.97 7.37 -12.22
C ARG A 19 -7.16 7.16 -11.32
N GLN A 20 -7.21 6.04 -10.64
CA GLN A 20 -8.29 5.76 -9.71
C GLN A 20 -7.75 5.77 -8.29
N ILE A 21 -8.58 6.22 -7.38
CA ILE A 21 -8.27 6.22 -5.97
C ILE A 21 -9.03 5.07 -5.33
N ILE A 22 -8.29 4.18 -4.68
CA ILE A 22 -8.87 3.00 -4.05
C ILE A 22 -8.62 3.09 -2.55
N PRO A 23 -9.65 3.44 -1.77
CA PRO A 23 -9.46 3.57 -0.32
C PRO A 23 -9.12 2.23 0.32
N LEU A 24 -8.25 2.28 1.31
CA LEU A 24 -7.91 1.09 2.09
C LEU A 24 -8.69 1.14 3.39
N GLU A 25 -9.82 0.46 3.41
CA GLU A 25 -10.75 0.52 4.52
C GLU A 25 -10.84 -0.77 5.31
N LYS A 26 -10.20 -1.82 4.81
CA LYS A 26 -10.30 -3.13 5.45
C LYS A 26 -9.03 -3.43 6.21
N GLN A 27 -9.16 -4.28 7.22
CA GLN A 27 -8.02 -4.72 7.98
C GLN A 27 -7.01 -5.44 7.09
N VAL A 28 -7.50 -6.17 6.11
CA VAL A 28 -6.68 -6.89 5.14
C VAL A 28 -7.24 -6.62 3.75
N THR A 29 -6.40 -6.14 2.86
CA THR A 29 -6.76 -5.89 1.46
C THR A 29 -5.93 -6.80 0.59
N ARG A 30 -6.59 -7.68 -0.17
CA ARG A 30 -5.89 -8.64 -1.03
C ARG A 30 -5.86 -8.16 -2.46
N LEU A 31 -4.69 -8.31 -3.06
CA LEU A 31 -4.44 -7.87 -4.43
C LEU A 31 -4.03 -9.08 -5.26
N GLY A 32 -4.64 -9.24 -6.42
CA GLY A 32 -4.29 -10.35 -7.28
C GLY A 32 -5.18 -10.43 -8.50
N ARG A 33 -4.96 -11.48 -9.29
CA ARG A 33 -5.69 -11.66 -10.54
C ARG A 33 -7.04 -12.34 -10.34
N GLN A 34 -7.17 -13.09 -9.28
CA GLN A 34 -8.40 -13.85 -9.02
C GLN A 34 -9.52 -12.90 -8.59
N LEU A 35 -10.74 -13.21 -9.02
CA LEU A 35 -11.85 -12.28 -8.83
C LEU A 35 -12.26 -12.09 -7.39
N ASP A 36 -11.90 -13.00 -6.50
CA ASP A 36 -12.28 -12.85 -5.11
C ASP A 36 -11.29 -12.01 -4.31
N ASN A 37 -10.27 -11.45 -4.97
CA ASN A 37 -9.42 -10.46 -4.32
C ASN A 37 -10.19 -9.17 -4.13
N ASP A 38 -9.73 -8.35 -3.19
CA ASP A 38 -10.35 -7.05 -2.97
C ASP A 38 -10.04 -6.11 -4.12
N ILE A 39 -8.83 -6.19 -4.64
CA ILE A 39 -8.43 -5.41 -5.82
C ILE A 39 -7.96 -6.41 -6.86
N VAL A 40 -8.62 -6.38 -8.01
CA VAL A 40 -8.37 -7.37 -9.06
C VAL A 40 -7.62 -6.72 -10.20
N PHE A 41 -6.49 -7.34 -10.56
CA PHE A 41 -5.69 -6.88 -11.70
C PHE A 41 -5.70 -7.98 -12.75
N ASN A 42 -6.35 -7.70 -13.87
CA ASN A 42 -6.47 -8.67 -14.95
C ASN A 42 -5.20 -8.61 -15.81
N GLU A 43 -4.14 -9.16 -15.28
CA GLU A 43 -2.81 -9.09 -15.87
C GLU A 43 -2.18 -10.47 -15.76
N GLU A 44 -1.70 -10.96 -16.87
CA GLU A 44 -1.24 -12.35 -16.95
C GLU A 44 -0.21 -12.70 -15.89
N PHE A 45 0.72 -11.80 -15.64
CA PHE A 45 1.84 -12.10 -14.74
C PHE A 45 1.57 -11.73 -13.28
N VAL A 46 0.37 -11.27 -12.98
CA VAL A 46 -0.03 -11.08 -11.59
C VAL A 46 -0.56 -12.43 -11.09
N SER A 47 -0.05 -12.88 -9.95
CA SER A 47 -0.47 -14.16 -9.39
C SER A 47 -1.92 -14.08 -8.92
N ARG A 48 -2.58 -15.22 -8.82
CA ARG A 48 -3.99 -15.25 -8.44
C ARG A 48 -4.23 -14.53 -7.13
N VAL A 49 -3.45 -14.82 -6.10
CA VAL A 49 -3.40 -14.04 -4.87
C VAL A 49 -1.96 -13.58 -4.76
N HIS A 50 -1.70 -12.34 -5.14
CA HIS A 50 -0.33 -11.89 -5.33
C HIS A 50 0.26 -11.31 -4.05
N SER A 51 -0.48 -10.42 -3.41
CA SER A 51 -0.01 -9.76 -2.20
C SER A 51 -1.19 -9.28 -1.40
N GLU A 52 -0.91 -8.82 -0.19
CA GLU A 52 -1.96 -8.25 0.64
C GLU A 52 -1.38 -7.15 1.50
N ILE A 53 -2.22 -6.19 1.83
CA ILE A 53 -1.87 -5.11 2.72
C ILE A 53 -2.65 -5.31 4.00
N ARG A 54 -1.94 -5.36 5.12
CA ARG A 54 -2.55 -5.54 6.43
C ARG A 54 -2.30 -4.32 7.28
N ILE A 55 -3.27 -3.97 8.10
CA ILE A 55 -3.10 -2.91 9.07
C ILE A 55 -2.68 -3.57 10.37
N GLU A 56 -1.45 -3.30 10.80
CA GLU A 56 -0.87 -3.91 11.99
C GLU A 56 -0.28 -2.80 12.84
N ASP A 57 -0.75 -2.68 14.08
CA ASP A 57 -0.24 -1.68 15.01
C ASP A 57 -0.25 -0.28 14.40
N GLY A 58 -1.33 0.02 13.69
CA GLY A 58 -1.46 1.35 13.08
C GLY A 58 -0.65 1.55 11.84
N GLN A 59 0.06 0.54 11.37
CA GLN A 59 0.88 0.63 10.17
C GLN A 59 0.26 -0.22 9.06
N TYR A 60 0.53 0.18 7.83
CA TYR A 60 0.09 -0.56 6.67
C TYR A 60 1.27 -1.38 6.17
N VAL A 61 1.12 -2.68 6.18
CA VAL A 61 2.22 -3.60 5.89
C VAL A 61 1.86 -4.43 4.67
N LEU A 62 2.73 -4.40 3.68
CA LEU A 62 2.54 -5.15 2.44
C LEU A 62 3.25 -6.48 2.54
N TYR A 63 2.55 -7.56 2.18
CA TYR A 63 3.10 -8.90 2.20
C TYR A 63 3.01 -9.50 0.80
N ASP A 64 4.09 -10.11 0.35
CA ASP A 64 4.06 -10.90 -0.87
C ASP A 64 3.55 -12.29 -0.53
N ASN A 65 2.69 -12.85 -1.36
CA ASN A 65 2.11 -14.17 -1.11
C ASN A 65 2.76 -15.20 -2.04
N GLU A 66 4.08 -15.29 -1.96
CA GLU A 66 4.86 -16.22 -2.78
C GLU A 66 4.49 -16.08 -4.25
N SER A 67 4.40 -14.85 -4.70
CA SER A 67 4.01 -14.58 -6.07
C SER A 67 5.11 -15.01 -7.03
N THR A 68 4.69 -15.36 -8.24
CA THR A 68 5.64 -15.79 -9.26
C THR A 68 6.53 -14.65 -9.73
N SER A 69 5.93 -13.49 -9.95
CA SER A 69 6.68 -12.34 -10.48
C SER A 69 7.33 -11.50 -9.41
N GLY A 70 6.92 -11.68 -8.14
CA GLY A 70 7.43 -10.87 -7.05
C GLY A 70 6.62 -9.63 -6.80
N THR A 71 6.78 -9.08 -5.61
CA THR A 71 6.18 -7.82 -5.21
C THR A 71 7.34 -6.88 -4.90
N PHE A 72 7.26 -5.66 -5.41
CA PHE A 72 8.34 -4.70 -5.27
C PHE A 72 7.82 -3.41 -4.64
N VAL A 73 8.66 -2.78 -3.83
CA VAL A 73 8.37 -1.45 -3.30
C VAL A 73 9.56 -0.57 -3.65
N ASN A 74 9.29 0.47 -4.41
CA ASN A 74 10.32 1.40 -4.88
C ASN A 74 11.46 0.62 -5.55
N SER A 75 11.08 -0.33 -6.41
CA SER A 75 11.98 -1.14 -7.22
C SER A 75 12.76 -2.19 -6.44
N ARG A 76 12.42 -2.41 -5.18
CA ARG A 76 13.07 -3.45 -4.39
C ARG A 76 12.09 -4.60 -4.14
N LYS A 77 12.53 -5.80 -4.39
CA LYS A 77 11.71 -6.97 -4.13
C LYS A 77 11.54 -7.14 -2.62
N ILE A 78 10.32 -7.39 -2.19
CA ILE A 78 10.03 -7.53 -0.77
C ILE A 78 9.27 -8.82 -0.51
N ASP A 79 9.42 -9.32 0.71
CA ASP A 79 8.52 -10.33 1.25
C ASP A 79 7.54 -9.66 2.17
N ARG A 80 7.99 -8.66 2.90
CA ARG A 80 7.20 -7.89 3.83
C ARG A 80 7.77 -6.48 3.88
N CYS A 81 6.91 -5.49 3.88
CA CYS A 81 7.39 -4.10 3.87
C CYS A 81 6.36 -3.18 4.51
N VAL A 82 6.79 -2.40 5.49
CA VAL A 82 5.94 -1.35 6.05
C VAL A 82 5.88 -0.22 5.02
N LEU A 83 4.67 0.18 4.66
CA LEU A 83 4.47 1.16 3.61
C LEU A 83 4.51 2.57 4.15
N ASN A 84 5.17 3.45 3.42
CA ASN A 84 5.20 4.88 3.70
C ASN A 84 4.53 5.62 2.56
N SER A 85 3.92 6.76 2.88
CA SER A 85 3.22 7.53 1.87
C SER A 85 4.16 7.89 0.72
N GLY A 86 3.69 7.63 -0.50
CA GLY A 86 4.49 7.86 -1.69
C GLY A 86 5.22 6.62 -2.18
N ASP A 87 5.17 5.52 -1.45
CA ASP A 87 5.82 4.30 -1.92
C ASP A 87 5.13 3.80 -3.18
N LEU A 88 5.94 3.31 -4.10
CA LEU A 88 5.45 2.76 -5.37
C LEU A 88 5.54 1.24 -5.29
N ILE A 89 4.38 0.61 -5.33
CA ILE A 89 4.27 -0.84 -5.29
C ILE A 89 4.18 -1.36 -6.72
N SER A 90 4.92 -2.41 -7.02
CA SER A 90 4.88 -3.03 -8.34
C SER A 90 4.55 -4.50 -8.24
N LEU A 91 3.56 -4.93 -9.01
CA LEU A 91 3.17 -6.33 -9.16
C LEU A 91 3.20 -6.61 -10.67
N ALA A 92 4.21 -7.35 -11.11
CA ALA A 92 4.40 -7.54 -12.56
C ALA A 92 4.53 -6.15 -13.20
N SER A 93 3.72 -5.85 -14.23
CA SER A 93 3.77 -4.54 -14.88
C SER A 93 2.89 -3.50 -14.21
N ILE A 94 2.15 -3.89 -13.20
CA ILE A 94 1.22 -3.00 -12.50
C ILE A 94 1.98 -2.15 -11.51
N GLN A 95 1.73 -0.84 -11.53
CA GLN A 95 2.34 0.09 -10.57
C GLN A 95 1.26 0.81 -9.81
N ILE A 96 1.39 0.82 -8.50
CA ILE A 96 0.39 1.34 -7.59
C ILE A 96 1.08 2.22 -6.57
N MET A 97 0.57 3.42 -6.35
CA MET A 97 1.15 4.30 -5.34
C MET A 97 0.34 4.23 -4.05
N PHE A 98 1.04 4.11 -2.94
CA PHE A 98 0.43 4.12 -1.62
C PHE A 98 0.46 5.53 -1.06
N VAL A 99 -0.67 6.01 -0.55
CA VAL A 99 -0.78 7.35 0.01
C VAL A 99 -1.38 7.25 1.40
N ASN A 100 -0.72 7.88 2.35
CA ASN A 100 -1.21 7.92 3.72
C ASN A 100 -1.06 9.35 4.24
N ASN A 101 -2.11 10.13 4.08
CA ASN A 101 -2.08 11.53 4.49
C ASN A 101 -2.12 11.68 6.01
N ASN A 102 -2.62 10.67 6.71
CA ASN A 102 -2.61 10.71 8.17
C ASN A 102 -1.19 10.70 8.69
N ALA A 103 -0.33 9.87 8.09
CA ALA A 103 1.06 9.82 8.50
C ALA A 103 1.76 11.14 8.22
N ASN A 104 1.41 11.79 7.10
CA ASN A 104 2.00 13.06 6.77
C ASN A 104 1.69 14.13 7.82
N LEU A 105 0.47 14.10 8.34
CA LEU A 105 0.12 15.04 9.39
C LEU A 105 0.95 14.81 10.63
N VAL A 106 1.15 13.58 11.00
CA VAL A 106 1.96 13.27 12.17
C VAL A 106 3.40 13.71 11.93
N ASP A 107 3.92 13.46 10.76
CA ASP A 107 5.30 13.83 10.44
C ASP A 107 5.50 15.33 10.55
N ARG A 108 4.54 16.10 10.05
CA ARG A 108 4.67 17.54 10.09
C ARG A 108 4.70 18.06 11.52
N SER A 109 3.92 17.47 12.39
CA SER A 109 3.90 17.93 13.78
C SER A 109 5.19 17.58 14.48
N ARG A 110 5.92 16.57 14.02
CA ARG A 110 7.17 16.20 14.63
C ARG A 110 8.37 16.87 13.99
N GLY A 111 8.16 17.44 12.84
CA GLY A 111 9.28 18.03 12.12
C GLY A 111 9.81 17.10 11.06
N THR A 112 10.91 17.51 10.46
CA THR A 112 11.40 16.79 9.30
C THR A 112 12.40 15.70 9.60
N THR A 113 12.93 15.66 10.79
CA THR A 113 13.96 14.70 11.13
C THR A 113 13.49 13.28 10.86
N HIS A 114 12.26 13.04 11.18
CA HIS A 114 11.69 11.73 11.00
C HIS A 114 11.77 11.25 9.55
N ARG A 115 11.45 12.12 8.62
CA ARG A 115 11.48 11.74 7.23
C ARG A 115 12.88 11.50 6.73
N LEU A 116 13.82 12.29 7.21
CA LEU A 116 15.20 12.08 6.80
C LEU A 116 15.69 10.73 7.23
N ARG A 117 15.30 10.32 8.39
CA ARG A 117 15.66 9.00 8.86
C ARG A 117 15.18 7.92 7.92
N GLU A 118 14.00 8.08 7.39
CA GLU A 118 13.46 7.08 6.49
C GLU A 118 14.28 6.98 5.23
N TYR A 119 14.73 8.08 4.75
CA TYR A 119 15.52 8.03 3.55
C TYR A 119 16.86 7.42 3.81
N GLY A 120 17.38 7.62 4.99
CA GLY A 120 18.64 7.03 5.32
C GLY A 120 18.64 5.53 5.19
N ARG A 121 17.55 4.92 5.47
CA ARG A 121 17.51 3.49 5.38
C ARG A 121 17.67 2.95 3.98
N LYS A 122 17.44 3.79 3.05
CA LYS A 122 17.60 3.33 1.72
C LYS A 122 18.97 3.27 1.27
N ASP A 123 19.34 3.91 1.67
CA ASP A 123 20.33 3.86 1.31
C ASP A 123 21.10 3.13 1.06
N GLN A 124 20.33 3.29 1.25
CA GLN A 124 20.73 2.74 1.08
C GLN A 124 21.09 2.34 0.58
#